data_b46790067b9eb052ddcdbb3a5b54a8b5
#
_entry.id   b46790067b9eb052ddcdbb3a5b54a8b5
#
_cell.length_a   1.000
_cell.length_b   1.000
_cell.length_c   1.000
_cell.angle_alpha   90.00
_cell.angle_beta   90.00
_cell.angle_gamma   90.00
#
_symmetry.space_group_name_H-M   'P 1'
#
loop_
_entity.id
_entity.type
_entity.pdbx_description
1 polymer ?
#
loop_
_entity_poly.entity_id
_entity_poly.type
_entity_poly.pdbx_seq_one_letter_code
_entity_poly.pdbx_strand_id
1 'polypeptide(L)'
;MSISASALLVELNISVWPASKIDREVTNKVNSDAGAVQGASQTKKNLFAGTSLRKDIEKFAARVRLYHNQHTLPWADKGERLLPTKLFMEYKQAMNGYEQTFNMMCQNFYAEYPRLVADAPMSLGVLFNAEDYPDITNVMNKFGFKRSVKPVPEAGDFRLDVPAEDMRELVFSFEAQQREKLAEAVREPWERLHSELSAISKKLTDVEGDDGKKRYHDTLVSNPLELCSLLTKLNITNDPALEEARRQLELTMLGADIETIKEDADVRKQLKSKVDGILNKFNF
;
A
#
# COMPACT_ATOMS: atom_id res chain seq x y z
N MET A 1 -25.12 -12.98 6.66
CA MET A 1 -25.32 -11.59 6.18
C MET A 1 -24.72 -11.48 4.79
N SER A 2 -25.40 -10.80 3.86
CA SER A 2 -24.81 -10.53 2.55
C SER A 2 -23.63 -9.57 2.72
N ILE A 3 -22.52 -9.82 2.04
CA ILE A 3 -21.33 -8.95 2.08
C ILE A 3 -21.63 -7.56 1.51
N SER A 4 -22.61 -7.46 0.60
CA SER A 4 -23.09 -6.20 0.01
C SER A 4 -23.63 -5.20 1.04
N ALA A 5 -24.11 -5.68 2.20
CA ALA A 5 -24.53 -4.82 3.31
C ALA A 5 -23.35 -4.35 4.19
N SER A 6 -22.22 -5.06 4.16
CA SER A 6 -21.08 -4.86 5.07
C SER A 6 -19.90 -4.17 4.43
N ALA A 7 -19.84 -4.10 3.10
CA ALA A 7 -18.70 -3.55 2.36
C ALA A 7 -19.12 -2.91 1.02
N LEU A 8 -18.27 -2.04 0.52
CA LEU A 8 -18.33 -1.42 -0.80
C LEU A 8 -17.08 -1.80 -1.60
N LEU A 9 -17.15 -1.77 -2.91
CA LEU A 9 -15.99 -1.84 -3.78
C LEU A 9 -15.43 -0.44 -3.99
N VAL A 10 -14.12 -0.30 -3.79
CA VAL A 10 -13.40 0.96 -4.04
C VAL A 10 -12.21 0.71 -4.94
N GLU A 11 -11.95 1.65 -5.81
CA GLU A 11 -10.78 1.64 -6.68
C GLU A 11 -10.05 2.98 -6.55
N LEU A 12 -8.72 2.94 -6.43
CA LEU A 12 -7.86 4.12 -6.38
C LEU A 12 -6.81 4.02 -7.49
N ASN A 13 -6.82 5.00 -8.38
CA ASN A 13 -5.82 5.13 -9.43
C ASN A 13 -5.15 6.51 -9.33
N ILE A 14 -3.87 6.51 -8.95
CA ILE A 14 -3.05 7.73 -8.88
C ILE A 14 -1.96 7.59 -9.94
N SER A 15 -1.93 8.50 -10.91
CA SER A 15 -0.86 8.59 -11.89
C SER A 15 0.09 9.73 -11.54
N VAL A 16 1.37 9.46 -11.68
CA VAL A 16 2.46 10.44 -11.49
C VAL A 16 3.44 10.27 -12.63
N TRP A 17 3.77 11.36 -13.30
CA TRP A 17 4.77 11.31 -14.38
C TRP A 17 6.13 10.88 -13.82
N PRO A 18 6.75 9.81 -14.34
CA PRO A 18 8.07 9.38 -13.88
C PRO A 18 9.19 10.38 -14.21
N ALA A 19 8.96 11.28 -15.19
CA ALA A 19 9.93 12.28 -15.65
C ALA A 19 11.33 11.67 -15.86
N SER A 20 11.37 10.50 -16.45
CA SER A 20 12.60 9.79 -16.81
C SER A 20 12.52 9.32 -18.25
N LYS A 21 13.66 9.29 -18.93
CA LYS A 21 13.78 8.82 -20.31
C LYS A 21 15.00 7.91 -20.45
N ILE A 22 14.85 6.87 -21.27
CA ILE A 22 15.97 5.98 -21.58
C ILE A 22 16.96 6.77 -22.43
N ASP A 23 18.22 6.77 -22.00
CA ASP A 23 19.33 7.30 -22.76
C ASP A 23 20.00 6.16 -23.54
N ARG A 24 19.75 6.11 -24.85
CA ARG A 24 20.26 5.03 -25.70
C ARG A 24 21.77 5.13 -25.91
N GLU A 25 22.31 6.33 -26.02
CA GLU A 25 23.75 6.53 -26.25
C GLU A 25 24.56 6.08 -25.04
N VAL A 26 24.16 6.54 -23.85
CA VAL A 26 24.78 6.12 -22.59
C VAL A 26 24.58 4.62 -22.36
N THR A 27 23.39 4.08 -22.67
CA THR A 27 23.11 2.64 -22.56
C THR A 27 24.08 1.83 -23.43
N ASN A 28 24.24 2.22 -24.70
CA ASN A 28 25.14 1.53 -25.62
C ASN A 28 26.61 1.63 -25.18
N LYS A 29 27.03 2.80 -24.70
CA LYS A 29 28.36 3.00 -24.15
C LYS A 29 28.60 2.10 -22.93
N VAL A 30 27.70 2.07 -21.97
CA VAL A 30 27.82 1.20 -20.77
C VAL A 30 27.92 -0.28 -21.18
N ASN A 31 27.06 -0.74 -22.10
CA ASN A 31 27.13 -2.12 -22.57
C ASN A 31 28.42 -2.43 -23.30
N SER A 32 28.92 -1.52 -24.17
CA SER A 32 30.19 -1.66 -24.89
C SER A 32 31.38 -1.70 -23.94
N ASP A 33 31.43 -0.76 -22.97
CA ASP A 33 32.51 -0.68 -21.99
C ASP A 33 32.58 -1.92 -21.09
N ALA A 34 31.39 -2.52 -20.83
CA ALA A 34 31.28 -3.77 -20.07
C ALA A 34 31.48 -5.05 -20.90
N GLY A 35 31.71 -4.94 -22.23
CA GLY A 35 31.77 -6.10 -23.13
C GLY A 35 30.46 -6.88 -23.22
N ALA A 36 29.33 -6.26 -22.88
CA ALA A 36 28.00 -6.89 -22.81
C ALA A 36 27.26 -6.74 -24.14
N VAL A 37 26.37 -7.71 -24.41
CA VAL A 37 25.51 -7.66 -25.60
C VAL A 37 24.48 -6.51 -25.49
N GLN A 38 24.04 -6.01 -26.64
CA GLN A 38 22.98 -4.99 -26.68
C GLN A 38 21.72 -5.47 -25.96
N GLY A 39 21.20 -4.61 -25.08
CA GLY A 39 20.03 -4.94 -24.26
C GLY A 39 20.33 -5.56 -22.89
N ALA A 40 21.61 -5.83 -22.57
CA ALA A 40 22.01 -6.36 -21.26
C ALA A 40 21.75 -5.39 -20.11
N SER A 41 21.86 -4.07 -20.37
CA SER A 41 21.52 -3.02 -19.40
C SER A 41 20.67 -1.92 -20.06
N GLN A 42 20.07 -1.07 -19.22
CA GLN A 42 19.29 0.08 -19.68
C GLN A 42 19.51 1.26 -18.73
N THR A 43 20.06 2.34 -19.24
CA THR A 43 20.30 3.56 -18.47
C THR A 43 19.15 4.54 -18.67
N LYS A 44 18.61 5.06 -17.56
CA LYS A 44 17.54 6.08 -17.57
C LYS A 44 18.09 7.38 -17.00
N LYS A 45 17.88 8.48 -17.70
CA LYS A 45 18.14 9.82 -17.18
C LYS A 45 16.89 10.36 -16.46
N ASN A 46 17.11 11.03 -15.31
CA ASN A 46 16.07 11.75 -14.59
C ASN A 46 16.03 13.18 -15.11
N LEU A 47 14.91 13.60 -15.71
CA LEU A 47 14.78 14.91 -16.35
C LEU A 47 14.86 16.08 -15.37
N PHE A 48 14.56 15.84 -14.08
CA PHE A 48 14.61 16.83 -13.01
C PHE A 48 15.58 16.41 -11.91
N ALA A 49 16.82 16.04 -12.31
CA ALA A 49 17.90 15.86 -11.37
C ALA A 49 18.15 17.19 -10.60
N GLY A 50 18.33 17.09 -9.29
CA GLY A 50 18.59 18.28 -8.45
C GLY A 50 17.35 18.91 -7.81
N THR A 51 16.12 18.50 -8.16
CA THR A 51 14.89 18.93 -7.46
C THR A 51 14.12 17.75 -6.86
N SER A 52 13.45 17.98 -5.71
CA SER A 52 12.61 16.99 -5.05
C SER A 52 11.14 17.06 -5.46
N LEU A 53 10.67 18.14 -6.08
CA LEU A 53 9.25 18.43 -6.29
C LEU A 53 8.46 17.24 -6.87
N ARG A 54 8.95 16.66 -7.98
CA ARG A 54 8.30 15.48 -8.57
C ARG A 54 8.38 14.24 -7.65
N LYS A 55 9.55 14.04 -7.02
CA LYS A 55 9.75 12.91 -6.10
C LYS A 55 8.86 13.00 -4.87
N ASP A 56 8.56 14.20 -4.41
CA ASP A 56 7.69 14.43 -3.26
C ASP A 56 6.23 14.10 -3.59
N ILE A 57 5.77 14.42 -4.83
CA ILE A 57 4.46 13.96 -5.34
C ILE A 57 4.42 12.42 -5.40
N GLU A 58 5.48 11.78 -5.88
CA GLU A 58 5.57 10.32 -5.97
C GLU A 58 5.53 9.65 -4.59
N LYS A 59 6.29 10.16 -3.63
CA LYS A 59 6.27 9.71 -2.23
C LYS A 59 4.90 9.91 -1.59
N PHE A 60 4.26 11.04 -1.86
CA PHE A 60 2.92 11.31 -1.38
C PHE A 60 1.92 10.31 -1.97
N ALA A 61 1.95 10.08 -3.28
CA ALA A 61 1.11 9.07 -3.94
C ALA A 61 1.34 7.66 -3.39
N ALA A 62 2.59 7.28 -3.09
CA ALA A 62 2.91 6.00 -2.47
C ALA A 62 2.28 5.88 -1.06
N ARG A 63 2.35 6.94 -0.25
CA ARG A 63 1.72 6.98 1.07
C ARG A 63 0.20 6.86 0.99
N VAL A 64 -0.44 7.52 0.02
CA VAL A 64 -1.89 7.42 -0.18
C VAL A 64 -2.29 5.99 -0.60
N ARG A 65 -1.53 5.34 -1.49
CA ARG A 65 -1.77 3.94 -1.86
C ARG A 65 -1.60 3.00 -0.66
N LEU A 66 -0.62 3.26 0.19
CA LEU A 66 -0.43 2.49 1.43
C LEU A 66 -1.65 2.62 2.35
N TYR A 67 -2.12 3.86 2.58
CA TYR A 67 -3.34 4.11 3.37
C TYR A 67 -4.54 3.36 2.77
N HIS A 68 -4.74 3.46 1.45
CA HIS A 68 -5.80 2.75 0.75
C HIS A 68 -5.73 1.24 1.00
N ASN A 69 -4.56 0.64 0.84
CA ASN A 69 -4.37 -0.80 1.04
C ASN A 69 -4.58 -1.21 2.51
N GLN A 70 -4.15 -0.40 3.46
CA GLN A 70 -4.33 -0.68 4.88
C GLN A 70 -5.81 -0.64 5.30
N HIS A 71 -6.63 0.24 4.70
CA HIS A 71 -8.04 0.44 5.07
C HIS A 71 -9.03 -0.36 4.22
N THR A 72 -8.53 -1.19 3.32
CA THR A 72 -9.34 -2.03 2.43
C THR A 72 -8.83 -3.47 2.43
N LEU A 73 -9.66 -4.40 1.95
CA LEU A 73 -9.33 -5.82 1.79
C LEU A 73 -9.22 -6.17 0.30
N PRO A 74 -8.47 -7.20 -0.09
CA PRO A 74 -8.37 -7.62 -1.48
C PRO A 74 -9.75 -8.04 -2.03
N TRP A 75 -9.97 -7.82 -3.33
CA TRP A 75 -11.19 -8.26 -4.01
C TRP A 75 -10.93 -8.72 -5.44
N ALA A 76 -10.05 -8.03 -6.13
CA ALA A 76 -9.64 -8.38 -7.48
C ALA A 76 -8.12 -8.24 -7.60
N ASP A 77 -7.52 -8.96 -8.53
CA ASP A 77 -6.06 -8.95 -8.78
C ASP A 77 -5.53 -7.55 -9.06
N LYS A 78 -6.37 -6.70 -9.65
CA LYS A 78 -6.02 -5.30 -9.97
C LYS A 78 -7.21 -4.38 -9.73
N GLY A 79 -6.95 -3.30 -8.99
CA GLY A 79 -7.82 -2.13 -8.90
C GLY A 79 -8.84 -2.19 -7.80
N GLU A 80 -9.84 -3.04 -7.86
CA GLU A 80 -10.94 -3.05 -6.91
C GLU A 80 -10.58 -3.73 -5.60
N ARG A 81 -10.94 -3.09 -4.49
CA ARG A 81 -10.75 -3.59 -3.13
C ARG A 81 -12.03 -3.41 -2.32
N LEU A 82 -12.23 -4.24 -1.30
CA LEU A 82 -13.37 -4.12 -0.39
C LEU A 82 -13.08 -3.09 0.69
N LEU A 83 -13.96 -2.11 0.80
CA LEU A 83 -13.98 -1.15 1.90
C LEU A 83 -15.11 -1.51 2.87
N PRO A 84 -14.82 -1.92 4.11
CA PRO A 84 -15.83 -2.13 5.11
C PRO A 84 -16.68 -0.86 5.36
N THR A 85 -18.00 -1.01 5.49
CA THR A 85 -18.90 0.14 5.73
C THR A 85 -18.56 0.89 7.02
N LYS A 86 -18.01 0.20 8.01
CA LYS A 86 -17.52 0.79 9.28
C LYS A 86 -16.39 1.81 9.05
N LEU A 87 -15.60 1.67 7.95
CA LEU A 87 -14.49 2.56 7.59
C LEU A 87 -14.90 3.64 6.58
N PHE A 88 -16.09 3.57 6.00
CA PHE A 88 -16.44 4.40 4.85
C PHE A 88 -16.29 5.91 5.09
N MET A 89 -16.78 6.42 6.22
CA MET A 89 -16.74 7.86 6.50
C MET A 89 -15.31 8.36 6.73
N GLU A 90 -14.51 7.61 7.51
CA GLU A 90 -13.11 7.90 7.78
C GLU A 90 -12.28 7.87 6.48
N TYR A 91 -12.43 6.80 5.70
CA TYR A 91 -11.78 6.64 4.41
C TYR A 91 -12.14 7.77 3.43
N LYS A 92 -13.41 8.09 3.30
CA LYS A 92 -13.90 9.17 2.42
C LYS A 92 -13.28 10.52 2.81
N GLN A 93 -13.25 10.84 4.11
CA GLN A 93 -12.68 12.09 4.61
C GLN A 93 -11.17 12.15 4.33
N ALA A 94 -10.43 11.09 4.64
CA ALA A 94 -9.00 11.01 4.38
C ALA A 94 -8.68 11.14 2.88
N MET A 95 -9.41 10.42 2.02
CA MET A 95 -9.20 10.48 0.56
C MET A 95 -9.51 11.85 -0.02
N ASN A 96 -10.50 12.59 0.49
CA ASN A 96 -10.76 13.97 0.09
C ASN A 96 -9.57 14.88 0.42
N GLY A 97 -9.01 14.76 1.63
CA GLY A 97 -7.82 15.52 2.04
C GLY A 97 -6.58 15.17 1.21
N TYR A 98 -6.39 13.90 0.92
CA TYR A 98 -5.28 13.45 0.06
C TYR A 98 -5.40 13.96 -1.37
N GLU A 99 -6.59 13.96 -1.96
CA GLU A 99 -6.84 14.48 -3.30
C GLU A 99 -6.54 15.98 -3.36
N GLN A 100 -6.99 16.77 -2.38
CA GLN A 100 -6.70 18.20 -2.29
C GLN A 100 -5.20 18.46 -2.19
N THR A 101 -4.50 17.71 -1.31
CA THR A 101 -3.05 17.84 -1.14
C THR A 101 -2.30 17.46 -2.42
N PHE A 102 -2.68 16.35 -3.06
CA PHE A 102 -2.09 15.92 -4.33
C PHE A 102 -2.24 16.98 -5.41
N ASN A 103 -3.44 17.53 -5.56
CA ASN A 103 -3.71 18.59 -6.54
C ASN A 103 -2.89 19.85 -6.26
N MET A 104 -2.76 20.26 -5.00
CA MET A 104 -1.92 21.40 -4.61
C MET A 104 -0.45 21.16 -4.94
N MET A 105 0.08 19.96 -4.66
CA MET A 105 1.46 19.61 -5.01
C MET A 105 1.68 19.61 -6.52
N CYS A 106 0.71 19.12 -7.30
CA CYS A 106 0.77 19.13 -8.75
C CYS A 106 0.74 20.57 -9.30
N GLN A 107 -0.13 21.44 -8.78
CA GLN A 107 -0.18 22.87 -9.20
C GLN A 107 1.15 23.57 -8.92
N ASN A 108 1.75 23.33 -7.76
CA ASN A 108 3.08 23.87 -7.46
C ASN A 108 4.15 23.38 -8.46
N PHE A 109 4.13 22.08 -8.79
CA PHE A 109 5.03 21.53 -9.80
C PHE A 109 4.81 22.16 -11.17
N TYR A 110 3.55 22.38 -11.59
CA TYR A 110 3.24 23.00 -12.89
C TYR A 110 3.70 24.46 -12.96
N ALA A 111 3.55 25.21 -11.88
CA ALA A 111 4.03 26.60 -11.82
C ALA A 111 5.57 26.69 -11.93
N GLU A 112 6.28 25.74 -11.31
CA GLU A 112 7.74 25.68 -11.35
C GLU A 112 8.29 25.02 -12.63
N TYR A 113 7.48 24.32 -13.40
CA TYR A 113 7.91 23.53 -14.55
C TYR A 113 8.75 24.33 -15.57
N PRO A 114 8.36 25.56 -16.01
CA PRO A 114 9.17 26.33 -16.96
C PRO A 114 10.58 26.62 -16.41
N ARG A 115 10.70 26.95 -15.13
CA ARG A 115 11.98 27.19 -14.45
C ARG A 115 12.82 25.92 -14.37
N LEU A 116 12.20 24.79 -14.01
CA LEU A 116 12.87 23.51 -13.93
C LEU A 116 13.44 23.06 -15.31
N VAL A 117 12.72 23.34 -16.39
CA VAL A 117 13.20 23.07 -17.77
C VAL A 117 14.37 23.97 -18.12
N ALA A 118 14.31 25.25 -17.75
CA ALA A 118 15.40 26.20 -17.99
C ALA A 118 16.68 25.85 -17.22
N ASP A 119 16.54 25.30 -16.00
CA ASP A 119 17.66 24.88 -15.15
C ASP A 119 18.22 23.49 -15.50
N ALA A 120 17.49 22.70 -16.28
CA ALA A 120 17.85 21.32 -16.60
C ALA A 120 19.21 21.17 -17.34
N PRO A 121 19.63 22.07 -18.26
CA PRO A 121 20.97 22.00 -18.86
C PRO A 121 22.11 22.03 -17.86
N MET A 122 21.95 22.79 -16.78
CA MET A 122 22.97 22.88 -15.72
C MET A 122 23.07 21.57 -14.93
N SER A 123 21.93 20.89 -14.73
CA SER A 123 21.86 19.64 -13.94
C SER A 123 22.23 18.39 -14.75
N LEU A 124 21.97 18.38 -16.05
CA LEU A 124 22.14 17.22 -16.92
C LEU A 124 23.38 17.31 -17.82
N GLY A 125 23.95 18.50 -18.03
CA GLY A 125 25.08 18.68 -18.91
C GLY A 125 24.84 18.08 -20.31
N VAL A 126 25.72 17.21 -20.76
CA VAL A 126 25.64 16.54 -22.08
C VAL A 126 24.44 15.59 -22.23
N LEU A 127 23.79 15.20 -21.14
CA LEU A 127 22.58 14.36 -21.17
C LEU A 127 21.31 15.17 -21.46
N PHE A 128 21.40 16.52 -21.48
CA PHE A 128 20.26 17.37 -21.73
C PHE A 128 19.81 17.29 -23.19
N ASN A 129 18.51 17.11 -23.39
CA ASN A 129 17.85 17.26 -24.68
C ASN A 129 16.51 17.96 -24.46
N ALA A 130 16.30 19.10 -25.10
CA ALA A 130 15.08 19.90 -24.98
C ALA A 130 13.82 19.13 -25.44
N GLU A 131 13.92 18.22 -26.39
CA GLU A 131 12.82 17.38 -26.87
C GLU A 131 12.29 16.38 -25.84
N ASP A 132 13.04 16.15 -24.74
CA ASP A 132 12.60 15.27 -23.66
C ASP A 132 11.58 15.92 -22.74
N TYR A 133 11.36 17.24 -22.86
CA TYR A 133 10.46 18.03 -22.03
C TYR A 133 9.17 18.35 -22.78
N PRO A 134 8.08 17.61 -22.50
CA PRO A 134 6.80 17.86 -23.13
C PRO A 134 6.23 19.24 -22.76
N ASP A 135 5.34 19.75 -23.60
CA ASP A 135 4.54 20.91 -23.27
C ASP A 135 3.80 20.71 -21.93
N ILE A 136 3.57 21.80 -21.19
CA ILE A 136 2.96 21.77 -19.86
C ILE A 136 1.57 21.11 -19.89
N THR A 137 0.78 21.29 -20.91
CA THR A 137 -0.54 20.66 -21.06
C THR A 137 -0.41 19.12 -21.12
N ASN A 138 0.58 18.64 -21.85
CA ASN A 138 0.89 17.21 -21.92
C ASN A 138 1.42 16.66 -20.58
N VAL A 139 2.15 17.49 -19.84
CA VAL A 139 2.64 17.13 -18.50
C VAL A 139 1.49 17.02 -17.51
N MET A 140 0.55 17.98 -17.51
CA MET A 140 -0.63 17.96 -16.64
C MET A 140 -1.43 16.66 -16.80
N ASN A 141 -1.58 16.17 -18.05
CA ASN A 141 -2.31 14.93 -18.34
C ASN A 141 -1.63 13.65 -17.83
N LYS A 142 -0.37 13.73 -17.37
CA LYS A 142 0.38 12.59 -16.79
C LYS A 142 0.18 12.45 -15.29
N PHE A 143 -0.48 13.41 -14.66
CA PHE A 143 -0.84 13.37 -13.25
C PHE A 143 -2.33 13.16 -13.10
N GLY A 144 -2.75 12.36 -12.17
CA GLY A 144 -4.17 12.13 -11.93
C GLY A 144 -4.42 11.46 -10.60
N PHE A 145 -5.53 11.81 -9.99
CA PHE A 145 -6.05 11.17 -8.79
C PHE A 145 -7.51 10.79 -9.07
N LYS A 146 -7.74 9.50 -9.30
CA LYS A 146 -9.07 8.97 -9.64
C LYS A 146 -9.46 7.94 -8.62
N ARG A 147 -10.71 7.98 -8.20
CA ARG A 147 -11.30 6.98 -7.31
C ARG A 147 -12.72 6.67 -7.74
N SER A 148 -13.15 5.45 -7.53
CA SER A 148 -14.53 5.03 -7.72
C SER A 148 -15.01 4.28 -6.48
N VAL A 149 -16.32 4.35 -6.24
CA VAL A 149 -17.00 3.59 -5.21
C VAL A 149 -18.22 2.93 -5.85
N LYS A 150 -18.33 1.62 -5.67
CA LYS A 150 -19.41 0.82 -6.28
C LYS A 150 -20.00 -0.12 -5.23
N PRO A 151 -21.25 -0.55 -5.37
CA PRO A 151 -21.78 -1.64 -4.57
C PRO A 151 -21.06 -2.95 -4.88
N VAL A 152 -21.03 -3.88 -3.94
CA VAL A 152 -20.62 -5.25 -4.21
C VAL A 152 -21.72 -5.92 -5.02
N PRO A 153 -21.44 -6.47 -6.23
CA PRO A 153 -22.46 -7.09 -7.06
C PRO A 153 -23.07 -8.34 -6.39
N GLU A 154 -24.35 -8.55 -6.62
CA GLU A 154 -25.08 -9.73 -6.16
C GLU A 154 -25.50 -10.63 -7.34
N ALA A 155 -25.73 -11.92 -7.09
CA ALA A 155 -26.12 -12.86 -8.14
C ALA A 155 -27.44 -12.48 -8.86
N GLY A 156 -28.32 -11.73 -8.19
CA GLY A 156 -29.55 -11.19 -8.77
C GLY A 156 -29.40 -10.00 -9.70
N ASP A 157 -28.18 -9.47 -9.85
CA ASP A 157 -27.91 -8.31 -10.71
C ASP A 157 -27.81 -8.69 -12.21
N PHE A 158 -27.79 -9.99 -12.54
CA PHE A 158 -27.82 -10.43 -13.93
C PHE A 158 -29.21 -10.19 -14.56
N ARG A 159 -29.28 -9.23 -15.46
CA ARG A 159 -30.49 -8.86 -16.21
C ARG A 159 -30.26 -9.05 -17.70
N LEU A 160 -29.85 -10.27 -18.07
CA LEU A 160 -29.52 -10.63 -19.45
C LEU A 160 -30.68 -11.40 -20.08
N ASP A 161 -30.98 -11.12 -21.34
CA ASP A 161 -31.93 -11.91 -22.17
C ASP A 161 -31.18 -13.11 -22.76
N VAL A 162 -30.97 -14.14 -21.94
CA VAL A 162 -30.31 -15.40 -22.30
C VAL A 162 -31.15 -16.57 -21.81
N PRO A 163 -31.00 -17.77 -22.40
CA PRO A 163 -31.69 -18.97 -21.96
C PRO A 163 -31.52 -19.23 -20.46
N ALA A 164 -32.58 -19.77 -19.83
CA ALA A 164 -32.58 -19.98 -18.37
C ALA A 164 -31.50 -20.96 -17.89
N GLU A 165 -30.99 -21.82 -18.76
CA GLU A 165 -29.90 -22.75 -18.45
C GLU A 165 -28.56 -22.02 -18.39
N ASP A 166 -28.28 -21.18 -19.40
CA ASP A 166 -27.08 -20.33 -19.43
C ASP A 166 -27.06 -19.34 -18.27
N MET A 167 -28.22 -18.78 -17.91
CA MET A 167 -28.35 -17.92 -16.75
C MET A 167 -27.99 -18.63 -15.45
N ARG A 168 -28.40 -19.90 -15.28
CA ARG A 168 -28.03 -20.67 -14.07
C ARG A 168 -26.56 -20.96 -14.00
N GLU A 169 -25.92 -21.25 -15.12
CA GLU A 169 -24.48 -21.48 -15.21
C GLU A 169 -23.70 -20.20 -14.85
N LEU A 170 -24.13 -19.04 -15.40
CA LEU A 170 -23.54 -17.73 -15.08
C LEU A 170 -23.65 -17.40 -13.59
N VAL A 171 -24.83 -17.58 -13.00
CA VAL A 171 -25.04 -17.33 -11.56
C VAL A 171 -24.17 -18.25 -10.72
N PHE A 172 -24.11 -19.54 -11.03
CA PHE A 172 -23.29 -20.50 -10.30
C PHE A 172 -21.80 -20.16 -10.37
N SER A 173 -21.29 -19.84 -11.57
CA SER A 173 -19.90 -19.40 -11.77
C SER A 173 -19.59 -18.11 -11.00
N PHE A 174 -20.50 -17.15 -11.07
CA PHE A 174 -20.36 -15.89 -10.33
C PHE A 174 -20.31 -16.11 -8.81
N GLU A 175 -21.23 -16.90 -8.25
CA GLU A 175 -21.24 -17.21 -6.82
C GLU A 175 -19.98 -17.95 -6.37
N ALA A 176 -19.43 -18.83 -7.20
CA ALA A 176 -18.18 -19.50 -6.92
C ALA A 176 -17.02 -18.52 -6.85
N GLN A 177 -16.90 -17.60 -7.81
CA GLN A 177 -15.89 -16.56 -7.82
C GLN A 177 -16.03 -15.60 -6.63
N GLN A 178 -17.26 -15.22 -6.28
CA GLN A 178 -17.52 -14.36 -5.13
C GLN A 178 -17.08 -15.02 -3.81
N ARG A 179 -17.33 -16.31 -3.65
CA ARG A 179 -16.89 -17.08 -2.46
C ARG A 179 -15.38 -17.14 -2.36
N GLU A 180 -14.67 -17.34 -3.47
CA GLU A 180 -13.21 -17.36 -3.51
C GLU A 180 -12.61 -16.00 -3.11
N LYS A 181 -13.10 -14.91 -3.73
CA LYS A 181 -12.69 -13.54 -3.39
C LYS A 181 -12.95 -13.19 -1.92
N LEU A 182 -14.11 -13.61 -1.41
CA LEU A 182 -14.45 -13.39 -0.01
C LEU A 182 -13.51 -14.16 0.92
N ALA A 183 -13.19 -15.42 0.60
CA ALA A 183 -12.24 -16.21 1.38
C ALA A 183 -10.87 -15.54 1.46
N GLU A 184 -10.38 -14.99 0.35
CA GLU A 184 -9.13 -14.22 0.31
C GLU A 184 -9.23 -12.93 1.15
N ALA A 185 -10.31 -12.17 0.99
CA ALA A 185 -10.54 -10.94 1.75
C ALA A 185 -10.60 -11.18 3.27
N VAL A 186 -11.17 -12.29 3.71
CA VAL A 186 -11.27 -12.66 5.14
C VAL A 186 -9.93 -13.17 5.68
N ARG A 187 -9.09 -13.75 4.84
CA ARG A 187 -7.75 -14.23 5.25
C ARG A 187 -6.78 -13.09 5.50
N GLU A 188 -6.84 -11.99 4.75
CA GLU A 188 -5.87 -10.90 4.86
C GLU A 188 -5.77 -10.28 6.26
N PRO A 189 -6.83 -10.02 7.04
CA PRO A 189 -6.72 -9.58 8.43
C PRO A 189 -5.90 -10.50 9.32
N TRP A 190 -6.04 -11.82 9.14
CA TRP A 190 -5.23 -12.81 9.82
C TRP A 190 -3.75 -12.74 9.42
N GLU A 191 -3.46 -12.60 8.14
CA GLU A 191 -2.10 -12.46 7.61
C GLU A 191 -1.42 -11.19 8.15
N ARG A 192 -2.17 -10.09 8.24
CA ARG A 192 -1.65 -8.84 8.84
C ARG A 192 -1.31 -9.02 10.31
N LEU A 193 -2.20 -9.65 11.07
CA LEU A 193 -1.97 -9.93 12.50
C LEU A 193 -0.76 -10.85 12.70
N HIS A 194 -0.67 -11.94 11.93
CA HIS A 194 0.48 -12.86 11.96
C HIS A 194 1.80 -12.16 11.61
N SER A 195 1.80 -11.36 10.55
CA SER A 195 2.98 -10.60 10.11
C SER A 195 3.49 -9.65 11.20
N GLU A 196 2.57 -8.93 11.86
CA GLU A 196 2.91 -8.00 12.94
C GLU A 196 3.45 -8.74 14.17
N LEU A 197 2.76 -9.80 14.62
CA LEU A 197 3.23 -10.64 15.73
C LEU A 197 4.62 -11.22 15.45
N SER A 198 4.85 -11.74 14.25
CA SER A 198 6.14 -12.30 13.83
C SER A 198 7.24 -11.22 13.78
N ALA A 199 6.92 -10.02 13.32
CA ALA A 199 7.86 -8.90 13.31
C ALA A 199 8.26 -8.47 14.73
N ILE A 200 7.29 -8.39 15.64
CA ILE A 200 7.54 -8.08 17.06
C ILE A 200 8.41 -9.16 17.70
N SER A 201 8.04 -10.45 17.56
CA SER A 201 8.80 -11.57 18.10
C SER A 201 10.25 -11.59 17.63
N LYS A 202 10.46 -11.39 16.31
CA LYS A 202 11.79 -11.31 15.70
C LYS A 202 12.59 -10.12 16.24
N LYS A 203 11.95 -8.96 16.43
CA LYS A 203 12.61 -7.75 16.92
C LYS A 203 13.00 -7.86 18.40
N LEU A 204 12.21 -8.58 19.20
CA LEU A 204 12.49 -8.84 20.61
C LEU A 204 13.47 -10.02 20.85
N THR A 205 13.82 -10.78 19.81
CA THR A 205 14.81 -11.86 19.95
C THR A 205 16.20 -11.25 20.10
N ASP A 206 16.82 -11.43 21.28
CA ASP A 206 18.22 -11.05 21.50
C ASP A 206 19.13 -12.04 20.76
N VAL A 207 20.07 -11.53 19.98
CA VAL A 207 21.11 -12.32 19.31
C VAL A 207 22.32 -12.30 20.23
N GLU A 208 22.75 -13.50 20.71
CA GLU A 208 23.99 -13.63 21.47
C GLU A 208 25.18 -13.17 20.61
N GLY A 209 25.96 -12.21 21.13
CA GLY A 209 27.19 -11.74 20.49
C GLY A 209 27.04 -10.50 19.59
N ASP A 210 25.88 -9.89 19.52
CA ASP A 210 25.71 -8.60 18.81
C ASP A 210 25.92 -7.43 19.80
N ASP A 211 27.14 -6.89 19.82
CA ASP A 211 27.48 -5.61 20.52
C ASP A 211 26.74 -4.40 19.92
N GLY A 212 25.97 -4.59 18.87
CA GLY A 212 25.09 -3.61 18.26
C GLY A 212 23.83 -3.42 19.08
N LYS A 213 23.75 -2.33 19.86
CA LYS A 213 22.54 -1.93 20.57
C LYS A 213 21.36 -1.90 19.61
N LYS A 214 20.50 -2.93 19.67
CA LYS A 214 19.23 -2.91 18.93
C LYS A 214 18.46 -1.65 19.30
N ARG A 215 18.08 -0.89 18.28
CA ARG A 215 17.30 0.34 18.48
C ARG A 215 15.83 -0.03 18.53
N TYR A 216 15.22 0.09 19.68
CA TYR A 216 13.78 0.00 19.85
C TYR A 216 13.17 1.40 19.69
N HIS A 217 12.17 1.52 18.83
CA HIS A 217 11.46 2.76 18.57
C HIS A 217 10.03 2.65 19.10
N ASP A 218 9.39 3.77 19.37
CA ASP A 218 8.00 3.84 19.84
C ASP A 218 7.03 3.10 18.93
N THR A 219 7.37 2.98 17.63
CA THR A 219 6.61 2.20 16.66
C THR A 219 6.50 0.72 16.98
N LEU A 220 7.35 0.17 17.87
CA LEU A 220 7.22 -1.20 18.35
C LEU A 220 5.93 -1.41 19.16
N VAL A 221 5.41 -0.37 19.78
CA VAL A 221 4.18 -0.39 20.58
C VAL A 221 3.02 0.26 19.83
N SER A 222 3.24 1.41 19.17
CA SER A 222 2.18 2.17 18.51
C SER A 222 1.63 1.46 17.27
N ASN A 223 2.48 0.88 16.41
CA ASN A 223 2.01 0.22 15.19
C ASN A 223 1.08 -0.98 15.47
N PRO A 224 1.39 -1.90 16.41
CA PRO A 224 0.47 -2.97 16.77
C PRO A 224 -0.88 -2.47 17.31
N LEU A 225 -0.89 -1.38 18.09
CA LEU A 225 -2.13 -0.79 18.62
C LEU A 225 -2.98 -0.17 17.49
N GLU A 226 -2.33 0.53 16.54
CA GLU A 226 -3.01 1.04 15.34
C GLU A 226 -3.60 -0.10 14.50
N LEU A 227 -2.83 -1.19 14.31
CA LEU A 227 -3.31 -2.38 13.62
C LEU A 227 -4.52 -3.00 14.34
N CYS A 228 -4.48 -3.13 15.65
CA CYS A 228 -5.60 -3.66 16.44
C CYS A 228 -6.87 -2.83 16.24
N SER A 229 -6.77 -1.50 16.26
CA SER A 229 -7.89 -0.60 15.99
C SER A 229 -8.47 -0.81 14.59
N LEU A 230 -7.61 -1.01 13.60
CA LEU A 230 -8.01 -1.22 12.22
C LEU A 230 -8.64 -2.60 12.01
N LEU A 231 -8.07 -3.67 12.58
CA LEU A 231 -8.57 -5.04 12.48
C LEU A 231 -10.01 -5.18 13.00
N THR A 232 -10.40 -4.44 14.04
CA THR A 232 -11.79 -4.40 14.53
C THR A 232 -12.78 -3.98 13.43
N LYS A 233 -12.35 -3.08 12.54
CA LYS A 233 -13.19 -2.57 11.44
C LYS A 233 -13.07 -3.44 10.18
N LEU A 234 -11.91 -4.08 9.96
CA LEU A 234 -11.64 -4.99 8.83
C LEU A 234 -12.25 -6.39 9.04
N ASN A 235 -12.63 -6.76 10.25
CA ASN A 235 -13.30 -8.03 10.54
C ASN A 235 -14.78 -7.96 10.06
N ILE A 236 -14.97 -8.07 8.73
CA ILE A 236 -16.29 -7.94 8.08
C ILE A 236 -17.20 -9.13 8.33
N THR A 237 -16.65 -10.29 8.65
CA THR A 237 -17.41 -11.51 8.99
C THR A 237 -17.71 -11.65 10.48
N ASN A 238 -17.17 -10.74 11.31
CA ASN A 238 -17.18 -10.81 12.76
C ASN A 238 -16.63 -12.14 13.29
N ASP A 239 -15.50 -12.57 12.74
CA ASP A 239 -14.79 -13.76 13.19
C ASP A 239 -14.36 -13.60 14.65
N PRO A 240 -14.88 -14.44 15.58
CA PRO A 240 -14.60 -14.32 17.00
C PRO A 240 -13.17 -14.73 17.36
N ALA A 241 -12.53 -15.61 16.57
CA ALA A 241 -11.16 -16.03 16.80
C ALA A 241 -10.16 -14.90 16.45
N LEU A 242 -10.40 -14.20 15.33
CA LEU A 242 -9.64 -13.01 14.96
C LEU A 242 -9.78 -11.91 16.02
N GLU A 243 -10.99 -11.68 16.52
CA GLU A 243 -11.24 -10.67 17.56
C GLU A 243 -10.53 -11.02 18.87
N GLU A 244 -10.49 -12.28 19.25
CA GLU A 244 -9.77 -12.74 20.45
C GLU A 244 -8.27 -12.59 20.29
N ALA A 245 -7.70 -12.97 19.13
CA ALA A 245 -6.27 -12.82 18.84
C ALA A 245 -5.86 -11.33 18.84
N ARG A 246 -6.66 -10.47 18.19
CA ARG A 246 -6.50 -9.02 18.19
C ARG A 246 -6.47 -8.44 19.60
N ARG A 247 -7.45 -8.84 20.42
CA ARG A 247 -7.58 -8.39 21.81
C ARG A 247 -6.39 -8.80 22.67
N GLN A 248 -5.90 -10.01 22.49
CA GLN A 248 -4.71 -10.47 23.21
C GLN A 248 -3.46 -9.65 22.85
N LEU A 249 -3.28 -9.31 21.56
CA LEU A 249 -2.21 -8.42 21.13
C LEU A 249 -2.38 -7.03 21.74
N GLU A 250 -3.59 -6.44 21.65
CA GLU A 250 -3.88 -5.11 22.20
C GLU A 250 -3.57 -5.02 23.69
N LEU A 251 -4.04 -5.97 24.50
CA LEU A 251 -3.75 -6.03 25.94
C LEU A 251 -2.25 -6.20 26.22
N THR A 252 -1.56 -6.96 25.40
CA THR A 252 -0.11 -7.17 25.53
C THR A 252 0.65 -5.87 25.27
N MET A 253 0.24 -5.10 24.26
CA MET A 253 0.90 -3.85 23.88
C MET A 253 0.52 -2.67 24.77
N LEU A 254 -0.72 -2.58 25.26
CA LEU A 254 -1.13 -1.54 26.21
C LEU A 254 -0.36 -1.59 27.54
N GLY A 255 0.12 -2.77 27.94
CA GLY A 255 0.97 -2.94 29.12
C GLY A 255 2.48 -2.80 28.86
N ALA A 256 2.88 -2.48 27.63
CA ALA A 256 4.28 -2.40 27.22
C ALA A 256 4.78 -0.95 27.25
N ASP A 257 5.83 -0.70 28.04
CA ASP A 257 6.54 0.58 28.06
C ASP A 257 7.83 0.50 27.25
N ILE A 258 8.01 1.41 26.29
CA ILE A 258 9.14 1.38 25.36
C ILE A 258 10.47 1.62 26.05
N GLU A 259 10.54 2.48 27.10
CA GLU A 259 11.77 2.74 27.83
C GLU A 259 12.20 1.50 28.62
N THR A 260 11.25 0.84 29.28
CA THR A 260 11.52 -0.43 29.97
C THR A 260 11.96 -1.53 29.00
N ILE A 261 11.37 -1.59 27.78
CA ILE A 261 11.79 -2.53 26.73
C ILE A 261 13.24 -2.27 26.29
N LYS A 262 13.67 -1.00 26.22
CA LYS A 262 15.04 -0.63 25.85
C LYS A 262 16.05 -1.09 26.92
N GLU A 263 15.71 -0.94 28.18
CA GLU A 263 16.64 -1.11 29.29
C GLU A 263 16.69 -2.54 29.85
N ASP A 264 15.55 -3.26 29.87
CA ASP A 264 15.41 -4.54 30.58
C ASP A 264 15.25 -5.73 29.62
N ALA A 265 16.22 -6.67 29.66
CA ALA A 265 16.22 -7.88 28.87
C ALA A 265 15.11 -8.88 29.29
N ASP A 266 14.77 -8.92 30.60
CA ASP A 266 13.74 -9.84 31.09
C ASP A 266 12.35 -9.37 30.68
N VAL A 267 12.12 -8.06 30.63
CA VAL A 267 10.89 -7.47 30.06
C VAL A 267 10.75 -7.83 28.59
N ARG A 268 11.84 -7.74 27.81
CA ARG A 268 11.83 -8.17 26.39
C ARG A 268 11.48 -9.65 26.23
N LYS A 269 12.06 -10.53 27.05
CA LYS A 269 11.76 -11.97 27.03
C LYS A 269 10.31 -12.26 27.40
N GLN A 270 9.79 -11.58 28.43
CA GLN A 270 8.39 -11.75 28.85
C GLN A 270 7.43 -11.27 27.77
N LEU A 271 7.69 -10.10 27.16
CA LEU A 271 6.88 -9.57 26.06
C LEU A 271 6.91 -10.51 24.86
N LYS A 272 8.12 -10.99 24.48
CA LYS A 272 8.30 -11.98 23.43
C LYS A 272 7.49 -13.25 23.71
N SER A 273 7.58 -13.80 24.92
CA SER A 273 6.84 -15.01 25.30
C SER A 273 5.33 -14.86 25.18
N LYS A 274 4.78 -13.68 25.51
CA LYS A 274 3.36 -13.38 25.32
C LYS A 274 2.98 -13.33 23.84
N VAL A 275 3.81 -12.66 23.01
CA VAL A 275 3.60 -12.57 21.56
C VAL A 275 3.69 -13.96 20.90
N ASP A 276 4.69 -14.75 21.25
CA ASP A 276 4.86 -16.12 20.76
C ASP A 276 3.70 -17.02 21.22
N GLY A 277 3.16 -16.79 22.42
CA GLY A 277 1.97 -17.46 22.91
C GLY A 277 0.74 -17.22 22.03
N ILE A 278 0.56 -15.98 21.52
CA ILE A 278 -0.51 -15.65 20.56
C ILE A 278 -0.25 -16.36 19.23
N LEU A 279 0.98 -16.28 18.70
CA LEU A 279 1.37 -16.95 17.44
C LEU A 279 1.10 -18.46 17.47
N ASN A 280 1.34 -19.12 18.61
CA ASN A 280 1.17 -20.56 18.74
C ASN A 280 -0.28 -20.99 19.02
N LYS A 281 -1.11 -20.08 19.53
CA LYS A 281 -2.50 -20.36 19.90
C LYS A 281 -3.45 -20.36 18.70
N PHE A 282 -3.21 -19.52 17.72
CA PHE A 282 -4.07 -19.36 16.57
C PHE A 282 -3.41 -19.92 15.30
N ASN A 283 -4.21 -20.59 14.46
CA ASN A 283 -3.78 -21.04 13.14
C ASN A 283 -3.93 -19.87 12.18
N PHE A 284 -2.82 -19.37 11.68
CA PHE A 284 -2.77 -18.26 10.72
C PHE A 284 -2.69 -18.77 9.28
#